data_48fb9d53f4a6920615363d2d3bec71d8
#
_entry.id   48fb9d53f4a6920615363d2d3bec71d8
#
_cell.length_a   1.000
_cell.length_b   1.000
_cell.length_c   1.000
_cell.angle_alpha   90.00
_cell.angle_beta   90.00
_cell.angle_gamma   90.00
#
_symmetry.space_group_name_H-M   'P 1'
#
loop_
_entity.id
_entity.type
_entity.pdbx_description
1 polymer ?
#
loop_
_entity_poly.entity_id
_entity_poly.type
_entity_poly.pdbx_seq_one_letter_code
_entity_poly.pdbx_strand_id
1 'polypeptide(L)'
;MSVQIIQDECIQCQMCVAECPSQCLSLQDGQIAFSAKSCISCGHCFAICPKGAITLNSFTAAQAEALSSSSPLESKIINRRSIRSFKSDPLPHTVLNQLIQLTRFAPSARNTRLTQFVVIGRKTMNQIGEQVAVMIHPKMGAIQKVKDIVFRGAPHVIVAIAPESATEMQKMDGQIAVSELEIALPDEIGSFWCGFLTGAAQKNPDIRKQMNLPEGFTVVASLGVGTKDIQYARPVIRENIPVQWIE
;
A
#
# COMPACT_ATOMS: atom_id res chain seq x y z
N MET A 1 -17.43 7.75 10.87
CA MET A 1 -16.33 8.55 10.28
C MET A 1 -16.90 9.44 9.20
N SER A 2 -16.57 10.74 9.23
CA SER A 2 -17.14 11.73 8.32
C SER A 2 -16.05 12.36 7.45
N VAL A 3 -16.29 12.35 6.14
CA VAL A 3 -15.58 13.19 5.19
C VAL A 3 -16.52 14.32 4.83
N GLN A 4 -16.06 15.56 4.95
CA GLN A 4 -16.83 16.73 4.53
C GLN A 4 -16.03 17.51 3.50
N ILE A 5 -16.73 18.09 2.52
CA ILE A 5 -16.13 18.89 1.46
C ILE A 5 -16.57 20.33 1.64
N ILE A 6 -15.62 21.22 1.82
CA ILE A 6 -15.84 22.66 1.91
C ILE A 6 -15.95 23.17 0.46
N GLN A 7 -17.18 23.27 -0.05
CA GLN A 7 -17.44 23.54 -1.46
C GLN A 7 -16.86 24.89 -1.91
N ASP A 8 -16.89 25.91 -1.04
CA ASP A 8 -16.38 27.25 -1.33
C ASP A 8 -14.83 27.27 -1.51
N GLU A 9 -14.12 26.30 -0.93
CA GLU A 9 -12.67 26.13 -1.08
C GLU A 9 -12.31 25.14 -2.20
N CYS A 10 -13.29 24.40 -2.70
CA CYS A 10 -13.08 23.33 -3.66
C CYS A 10 -12.90 23.88 -5.08
N ILE A 11 -11.73 23.69 -5.67
CA ILE A 11 -11.44 24.07 -7.06
C ILE A 11 -11.85 22.99 -8.09
N GLN A 12 -12.53 21.94 -7.68
CA GLN A 12 -13.08 20.86 -8.53
C GLN A 12 -12.03 20.13 -9.39
N CYS A 13 -10.79 20.09 -8.95
CA CYS A 13 -9.68 19.44 -9.66
C CYS A 13 -9.79 17.91 -9.76
N GLN A 14 -10.73 17.29 -9.08
CA GLN A 14 -11.04 15.85 -9.07
C GLN A 14 -9.89 14.92 -8.60
N MET A 15 -8.77 15.42 -8.09
CA MET A 15 -7.69 14.58 -7.57
C MET A 15 -8.18 13.63 -6.47
N CYS A 16 -9.10 14.09 -5.61
CA CYS A 16 -9.69 13.26 -4.56
C CYS A 16 -10.59 12.14 -5.12
N VAL A 17 -11.24 12.37 -6.25
CA VAL A 17 -12.04 11.36 -6.97
C VAL A 17 -11.12 10.27 -7.53
N ALA A 18 -10.06 10.66 -8.24
CA ALA A 18 -9.10 9.75 -8.85
C ALA A 18 -8.38 8.87 -7.79
N GLU A 19 -8.02 9.47 -6.65
CA GLU A 19 -7.29 8.79 -5.58
C GLU A 19 -8.16 7.92 -4.65
N CYS A 20 -9.48 8.01 -4.71
CA CYS A 20 -10.32 7.24 -3.81
C CYS A 20 -10.32 5.74 -4.15
N PRO A 21 -9.68 4.86 -3.34
CA PRO A 21 -9.61 3.43 -3.64
C PRO A 21 -10.98 2.73 -3.60
N SER A 22 -11.94 3.33 -2.90
CA SER A 22 -13.30 2.83 -2.73
C SER A 22 -14.34 3.58 -3.57
N GLN A 23 -13.91 4.53 -4.43
CA GLN A 23 -14.77 5.29 -5.33
C GLN A 23 -15.94 6.00 -4.62
N CYS A 24 -15.67 6.56 -3.43
CA CYS A 24 -16.67 7.23 -2.60
C CYS A 24 -16.88 8.70 -2.97
N LEU A 25 -16.13 9.22 -3.92
CA LEU A 25 -16.20 10.62 -4.38
C LEU A 25 -16.50 10.66 -5.87
N SER A 26 -17.34 11.59 -6.28
CA SER A 26 -17.70 11.82 -7.68
C SER A 26 -17.97 13.29 -7.93
N LEU A 27 -17.83 13.74 -9.19
CA LEU A 27 -18.29 15.06 -9.62
C LEU A 27 -19.79 14.94 -9.98
N GLN A 28 -20.64 15.72 -9.34
CA GLN A 28 -22.09 15.79 -9.57
C GLN A 28 -22.50 17.26 -9.62
N ASP A 29 -23.18 17.67 -10.67
CA ASP A 29 -23.68 19.05 -10.86
C ASP A 29 -22.61 20.14 -10.59
N GLY A 30 -21.37 19.87 -11.02
CA GLY A 30 -20.25 20.80 -10.82
C GLY A 30 -19.68 20.83 -9.41
N GLN A 31 -20.08 19.95 -8.51
CA GLN A 31 -19.57 19.84 -7.14
C GLN A 31 -19.05 18.44 -6.84
N ILE A 32 -18.08 18.34 -5.93
CA ILE A 32 -17.61 17.04 -5.46
C ILE A 32 -18.60 16.50 -4.42
N ALA A 33 -19.22 15.37 -4.73
CA ALA A 33 -20.12 14.64 -3.84
C ALA A 33 -19.39 13.49 -3.14
N PHE A 34 -19.77 13.21 -1.89
CA PHE A 34 -19.24 12.12 -1.08
C PHE A 34 -20.32 11.12 -0.69
N SER A 35 -20.06 9.83 -0.87
CA SER A 35 -20.89 8.73 -0.39
C SER A 35 -20.14 7.91 0.66
N ALA A 36 -20.70 7.81 1.86
CA ALA A 36 -20.09 7.08 2.98
C ALA A 36 -20.18 5.56 2.84
N LYS A 37 -21.00 5.02 1.92
CA LYS A 37 -21.40 3.61 1.84
C LYS A 37 -20.23 2.61 1.80
N SER A 38 -19.14 2.97 1.12
CA SER A 38 -17.96 2.09 0.97
C SER A 38 -16.66 2.73 1.48
N CYS A 39 -16.78 3.86 2.21
CA CYS A 39 -15.62 4.60 2.68
C CYS A 39 -14.86 3.81 3.76
N ILE A 40 -13.58 3.58 3.52
CA ILE A 40 -12.66 2.92 4.45
C ILE A 40 -11.84 3.91 5.29
N SER A 41 -12.20 5.19 5.25
CA SER A 41 -11.55 6.25 6.04
C SER A 41 -10.03 6.34 5.94
N CYS A 42 -9.51 5.99 4.77
CA CYS A 42 -8.06 5.97 4.53
C CYS A 42 -7.42 7.37 4.50
N GLY A 43 -8.22 8.44 4.29
CA GLY A 43 -7.77 9.82 4.25
C GLY A 43 -6.97 10.21 2.98
N HIS A 44 -6.97 9.40 1.90
CA HIS A 44 -6.29 9.77 0.65
C HIS A 44 -6.86 11.07 0.07
N CYS A 45 -8.18 11.22 0.04
CA CYS A 45 -8.85 12.43 -0.43
C CYS A 45 -8.45 13.68 0.37
N PHE A 46 -8.32 13.54 1.68
CA PHE A 46 -7.86 14.61 2.57
C PHE A 46 -6.40 15.00 2.27
N ALA A 47 -5.52 14.00 2.17
CA ALA A 47 -4.09 14.21 1.97
C ALA A 47 -3.74 14.80 0.60
N ILE A 48 -4.49 14.43 -0.46
CA ILE A 48 -4.21 14.85 -1.83
C ILE A 48 -4.77 16.25 -2.15
N CYS A 49 -5.77 16.75 -1.43
CA CYS A 49 -6.44 18.00 -1.76
C CYS A 49 -5.47 19.20 -1.65
N PRO A 50 -5.11 19.89 -2.75
CA PRO A 50 -4.13 20.97 -2.70
C PRO A 50 -4.64 22.19 -1.94
N LYS A 51 -5.97 22.41 -1.92
CA LYS A 51 -6.63 23.53 -1.23
C LYS A 51 -7.03 23.24 0.21
N GLY A 52 -6.86 21.99 0.70
CA GLY A 52 -7.32 21.63 2.04
C GLY A 52 -8.85 21.60 2.20
N ALA A 53 -9.59 21.63 1.10
CA ALA A 53 -11.05 21.71 1.05
C ALA A 53 -11.78 20.43 1.54
N ILE A 54 -11.07 19.51 2.20
CA ILE A 54 -11.63 18.27 2.73
C ILE A 54 -11.27 18.15 4.20
N THR A 55 -12.26 17.88 5.05
CA THR A 55 -12.02 17.50 6.44
C THR A 55 -12.25 15.99 6.62
N LEU A 56 -11.57 15.41 7.60
CA LEU A 56 -11.67 14.00 7.96
C LEU A 56 -11.89 13.87 9.47
N ASN A 57 -13.02 13.35 9.92
CA ASN A 57 -13.36 13.25 11.34
C ASN A 57 -13.21 14.59 12.10
N SER A 58 -13.60 15.68 11.48
CA SER A 58 -13.43 17.07 11.97
C SER A 58 -11.97 17.58 11.96
N PHE A 59 -11.00 16.79 11.55
CA PHE A 59 -9.63 17.27 11.35
C PHE A 59 -9.54 18.13 10.07
N THR A 60 -8.82 19.23 10.19
CA THR A 60 -8.61 20.19 9.09
C THR A 60 -7.22 20.04 8.47
N ALA A 61 -7.03 20.62 7.28
CA ALA A 61 -5.72 20.68 6.62
C ALA A 61 -4.67 21.38 7.50
N ALA A 62 -5.03 22.52 8.10
CA ALA A 62 -4.13 23.27 8.98
C ALA A 62 -3.62 22.45 10.18
N GLN A 63 -4.49 21.64 10.79
CA GLN A 63 -4.09 20.73 11.86
C GLN A 63 -3.10 19.65 11.38
N ALA A 64 -3.27 19.14 10.16
CA ALA A 64 -2.34 18.16 9.59
C ALA A 64 -0.97 18.79 9.26
N GLU A 65 -0.97 20.00 8.73
CA GLU A 65 0.25 20.76 8.42
C GLU A 65 1.02 21.17 9.68
N ALA A 66 0.32 21.31 10.80
CA ALA A 66 0.91 21.60 12.10
C ALA A 66 1.53 20.35 12.79
N LEU A 67 1.34 19.14 12.23
CA LEU A 67 2.00 17.95 12.76
C LEU A 67 3.54 18.10 12.62
N SER A 68 4.21 18.11 13.74
CA SER A 68 5.67 18.14 13.81
C SER A 68 6.23 16.75 14.04
N SER A 69 7.47 16.55 13.61
CA SER A 69 8.24 15.34 13.90
C SER A 69 9.56 15.70 14.56
N SER A 70 10.01 14.89 15.50
CA SER A 70 11.26 15.08 16.24
C SER A 70 12.48 14.51 15.48
N SER A 71 12.24 13.68 14.47
CA SER A 71 13.31 13.03 13.71
C SER A 71 12.89 12.74 12.25
N PRO A 72 13.87 12.55 11.33
CA PRO A 72 13.57 12.13 9.97
C PRO A 72 12.78 10.81 9.88
N LEU A 73 13.05 9.88 10.77
CA LEU A 73 12.33 8.59 10.80
C LEU A 73 10.87 8.79 11.21
N GLU A 74 10.61 9.59 12.23
CA GLU A 74 9.26 9.93 12.64
C GLU A 74 8.49 10.62 11.50
N SER A 75 9.13 11.57 10.81
CA SER A 75 8.56 12.22 9.63
C SER A 75 8.17 11.20 8.55
N LYS A 76 9.03 10.21 8.26
CA LYS A 76 8.72 9.14 7.31
C LYS A 76 7.50 8.33 7.73
N ILE A 77 7.40 7.97 9.01
CA ILE A 77 6.25 7.20 9.54
C ILE A 77 4.96 8.01 9.42
N ILE A 78 4.97 9.29 9.79
CA ILE A 78 3.79 10.18 9.73
C ILE A 78 3.32 10.36 8.29
N ASN A 79 4.26 10.56 7.35
CA ASN A 79 3.96 10.84 5.95
C ASN A 79 3.76 9.59 5.09
N ARG A 80 4.03 8.38 5.62
CA ARG A 80 3.86 7.13 4.88
C ARG A 80 2.42 6.94 4.42
N ARG A 81 2.26 6.63 3.14
CA ARG A 81 0.96 6.35 2.50
C ARG A 81 1.07 5.13 1.58
N SER A 82 -0.02 4.41 1.43
CA SER A 82 -0.14 3.43 0.36
C SER A 82 -0.24 4.14 -0.99
N ILE A 83 0.81 4.10 -1.77
CA ILE A 83 0.88 4.69 -3.12
C ILE A 83 0.22 3.73 -4.10
N ARG A 84 -0.66 4.25 -4.95
CA ARG A 84 -1.43 3.48 -5.94
C ARG A 84 -1.43 4.13 -7.32
N SER A 85 -0.55 5.12 -7.52
CA SER A 85 -0.27 5.76 -8.80
C SER A 85 1.24 5.77 -8.99
N PHE A 86 1.70 5.10 -10.04
CA PHE A 86 3.11 4.88 -10.32
C PHE A 86 3.43 5.27 -11.76
N LYS A 87 4.65 5.74 -11.98
CA LYS A 87 5.22 5.84 -13.32
C LYS A 87 5.38 4.43 -13.90
N SER A 88 5.30 4.34 -15.23
CA SER A 88 5.37 3.05 -15.94
C SER A 88 6.76 2.42 -15.94
N ASP A 89 7.80 3.25 -15.78
CA ASP A 89 9.18 2.79 -15.88
C ASP A 89 9.54 1.84 -14.73
N PRO A 90 10.19 0.71 -15.04
CA PRO A 90 10.63 -0.23 -14.03
C PRO A 90 11.76 0.37 -13.18
N LEU A 91 11.80 0.04 -11.89
CA LEU A 91 12.93 0.37 -11.05
C LEU A 91 14.14 -0.48 -11.47
N PRO A 92 15.37 0.08 -11.46
CA PRO A 92 16.59 -0.69 -11.73
C PRO A 92 16.75 -1.86 -10.74
N HIS A 93 17.16 -3.02 -11.24
CA HIS A 93 17.40 -4.21 -10.39
C HIS A 93 18.41 -3.93 -9.28
N THR A 94 19.40 -3.08 -9.55
CA THR A 94 20.40 -2.66 -8.54
C THR A 94 19.75 -1.94 -7.37
N VAL A 95 18.79 -1.04 -7.63
CA VAL A 95 18.06 -0.32 -6.59
C VAL A 95 17.19 -1.29 -5.77
N LEU A 96 16.43 -2.16 -6.45
CA LEU A 96 15.60 -3.17 -5.78
C LEU A 96 16.46 -4.09 -4.90
N ASN A 97 17.59 -4.56 -5.42
CA ASN A 97 18.50 -5.42 -4.66
C ASN A 97 19.07 -4.69 -3.44
N GLN A 98 19.53 -3.44 -3.59
CA GLN A 98 20.03 -2.65 -2.45
C GLN A 98 18.99 -2.53 -1.34
N LEU A 99 17.73 -2.21 -1.69
CA LEU A 99 16.64 -2.10 -0.74
C LEU A 99 16.35 -3.44 -0.04
N ILE A 100 16.25 -4.52 -0.80
CA ILE A 100 16.01 -5.86 -0.23
C ILE A 100 17.16 -6.27 0.69
N GLN A 101 18.41 -5.94 0.35
CA GLN A 101 19.56 -6.27 1.21
C GLN A 101 19.54 -5.56 2.57
N LEU A 102 18.80 -4.47 2.76
CA LEU A 102 18.61 -3.86 4.07
C LEU A 102 17.85 -4.78 5.03
N THR A 103 16.96 -5.61 4.52
CA THR A 103 16.15 -6.52 5.35
C THR A 103 16.98 -7.59 6.08
N ARG A 104 18.25 -7.78 5.71
CA ARG A 104 19.16 -8.70 6.44
C ARG A 104 19.43 -8.26 7.89
N PHE A 105 19.13 -6.99 8.22
CA PHE A 105 19.26 -6.44 9.55
C PHE A 105 17.97 -6.54 10.37
N ALA A 106 16.85 -6.93 9.75
CA ALA A 106 15.60 -7.13 10.45
C ALA A 106 15.73 -8.24 11.52
N PRO A 107 15.08 -8.10 12.66
CA PRO A 107 15.06 -9.14 13.67
C PRO A 107 14.36 -10.39 13.13
N SER A 108 14.78 -11.57 13.61
CA SER A 108 14.12 -12.83 13.29
C SER A 108 14.07 -13.77 14.48
N ALA A 109 13.01 -14.57 14.56
CA ALA A 109 12.80 -15.54 15.62
C ALA A 109 14.00 -16.49 15.73
N ARG A 110 14.65 -16.53 16.92
CA ARG A 110 15.87 -17.30 17.17
C ARG A 110 17.02 -17.01 16.18
N ASN A 111 17.00 -15.86 15.52
CA ASN A 111 17.95 -15.48 14.47
C ASN A 111 18.04 -16.50 13.30
N THR A 112 16.92 -17.13 12.96
CA THR A 112 16.88 -18.20 11.94
C THR A 112 16.97 -17.68 10.51
N ARG A 113 16.55 -16.41 10.26
CA ARG A 113 16.65 -15.70 8.97
C ARG A 113 16.13 -16.52 7.79
N LEU A 114 14.95 -17.12 7.94
CA LEU A 114 14.35 -17.98 6.93
C LEU A 114 13.67 -17.21 5.78
N THR A 115 13.45 -15.91 5.95
CA THR A 115 12.81 -15.07 4.93
C THR A 115 13.69 -14.95 3.69
N GLN A 116 13.09 -15.21 2.53
CA GLN A 116 13.68 -14.96 1.23
C GLN A 116 12.78 -14.02 0.43
N PHE A 117 13.30 -13.47 -0.67
CA PHE A 117 12.54 -12.53 -1.49
C PHE A 117 12.52 -12.96 -2.95
N VAL A 118 11.37 -12.79 -3.58
CA VAL A 118 11.18 -12.92 -5.03
C VAL A 118 10.64 -11.58 -5.52
N VAL A 119 11.20 -11.06 -6.61
CA VAL A 119 10.69 -9.86 -7.27
C VAL A 119 9.98 -10.27 -8.55
N ILE A 120 8.71 -9.93 -8.68
CA ILE A 120 7.94 -10.14 -9.89
C ILE A 120 7.72 -8.82 -10.63
N GLY A 121 7.88 -8.86 -11.95
CA GLY A 121 7.62 -7.73 -12.84
C GLY A 121 6.26 -7.82 -13.54
N ARG A 122 5.94 -6.80 -14.35
CA ARG A 122 4.64 -6.66 -15.04
C ARG A 122 4.20 -7.88 -15.83
N LYS A 123 5.12 -8.60 -16.50
CA LYS A 123 4.78 -9.80 -17.27
C LYS A 123 4.07 -10.84 -16.38
N THR A 124 4.68 -11.22 -15.26
CA THR A 124 4.10 -12.18 -14.31
C THR A 124 2.83 -11.63 -13.66
N MET A 125 2.83 -10.36 -13.26
CA MET A 125 1.66 -9.73 -12.66
C MET A 125 0.45 -9.75 -13.60
N ASN A 126 0.65 -9.50 -14.90
CA ASN A 126 -0.44 -9.56 -15.89
C ASN A 126 -0.98 -10.98 -16.07
N GLN A 127 -0.12 -12.01 -15.95
CA GLN A 127 -0.53 -13.41 -16.05
C GLN A 127 -1.42 -13.84 -14.87
N ILE A 128 -1.09 -13.42 -13.65
CA ILE A 128 -1.78 -13.87 -12.44
C ILE A 128 -2.89 -12.91 -11.97
N GLY A 129 -2.92 -11.67 -12.48
CA GLY A 129 -3.78 -10.60 -11.94
C GLY A 129 -5.26 -10.94 -11.93
N GLU A 130 -5.78 -11.54 -13.02
CA GLU A 130 -7.19 -11.95 -13.09
C GLU A 130 -7.49 -13.06 -12.07
N GLN A 131 -6.63 -14.07 -11.96
CA GLN A 131 -6.79 -15.17 -11.01
C GLN A 131 -6.83 -14.66 -9.58
N VAL A 132 -5.89 -13.75 -9.23
CA VAL A 132 -5.86 -13.11 -7.91
C VAL A 132 -7.15 -12.32 -7.66
N ALA A 133 -7.61 -11.54 -8.63
CA ALA A 133 -8.82 -10.74 -8.50
C ALA A 133 -10.09 -11.58 -8.30
N VAL A 134 -10.23 -12.67 -9.04
CA VAL A 134 -11.37 -13.61 -8.91
C VAL A 134 -11.40 -14.27 -7.53
N MET A 135 -10.25 -14.55 -6.92
CA MET A 135 -10.17 -15.11 -5.58
C MET A 135 -10.65 -14.14 -4.48
N ILE A 136 -10.62 -12.83 -4.76
CA ILE A 136 -11.19 -11.82 -3.85
C ILE A 136 -12.73 -11.85 -3.96
N HIS A 137 -13.22 -11.77 -5.20
CA HIS A 137 -14.63 -11.84 -5.52
C HIS A 137 -14.79 -12.11 -7.03
N PRO A 138 -15.73 -12.99 -7.46
CA PRO A 138 -15.88 -13.38 -8.87
C PRO A 138 -15.99 -12.20 -9.86
N LYS A 139 -16.66 -11.12 -9.48
CA LYS A 139 -16.82 -9.92 -10.32
C LYS A 139 -15.53 -9.11 -10.49
N MET A 140 -14.54 -9.28 -9.61
CA MET A 140 -13.29 -8.52 -9.65
C MET A 140 -12.39 -8.92 -10.82
N GLY A 141 -12.48 -10.15 -11.32
CA GLY A 141 -11.74 -10.59 -12.50
C GLY A 141 -12.03 -9.73 -13.74
N ALA A 142 -13.30 -9.43 -13.99
CA ALA A 142 -13.68 -8.55 -15.10
C ALA A 142 -13.17 -7.12 -14.92
N ILE A 143 -13.20 -6.62 -13.68
CA ILE A 143 -12.67 -5.28 -13.36
C ILE A 143 -11.16 -5.24 -13.56
N GLN A 144 -10.43 -6.29 -13.15
CA GLN A 144 -8.97 -6.39 -13.30
C GLN A 144 -8.52 -6.28 -14.77
N LYS A 145 -9.31 -6.79 -15.72
CA LYS A 145 -9.01 -6.69 -17.17
C LYS A 145 -9.03 -5.25 -17.68
N VAL A 146 -9.85 -4.39 -17.07
CA VAL A 146 -10.02 -2.99 -17.50
C VAL A 146 -9.17 -2.05 -16.65
N LYS A 147 -9.06 -2.33 -15.34
CA LYS A 147 -8.34 -1.50 -14.37
C LYS A 147 -7.56 -2.41 -13.43
N ASP A 148 -6.25 -2.20 -13.35
CA ASP A 148 -5.37 -2.98 -12.45
C ASP A 148 -5.69 -2.70 -10.97
N ILE A 149 -6.64 -3.45 -10.42
CA ILE A 149 -7.10 -3.32 -9.03
C ILE A 149 -6.20 -4.08 -8.05
N VAL A 150 -5.44 -5.08 -8.53
CA VAL A 150 -4.55 -5.88 -7.69
C VAL A 150 -3.21 -5.18 -7.51
N PHE A 151 -2.56 -4.82 -8.60
CA PHE A 151 -1.19 -4.30 -8.60
C PHE A 151 -1.09 -2.79 -8.78
N ARG A 152 -2.23 -2.11 -9.05
CA ARG A 152 -2.33 -0.65 -9.09
C ARG A 152 -1.33 0.03 -10.05
N GLY A 153 -0.93 -0.65 -11.10
CA GLY A 153 0.05 -0.13 -12.05
C GLY A 153 1.51 -0.19 -11.58
N ALA A 154 1.80 -0.73 -10.39
CA ALA A 154 3.17 -0.86 -9.91
C ALA A 154 4.02 -1.68 -10.90
N PRO A 155 5.24 -1.23 -11.22
CA PRO A 155 6.13 -1.97 -12.12
C PRO A 155 6.68 -3.25 -11.51
N HIS A 156 6.79 -3.32 -10.17
CA HIS A 156 7.30 -4.48 -9.46
C HIS A 156 6.47 -4.81 -8.21
N VAL A 157 6.50 -6.08 -7.81
CA VAL A 157 6.09 -6.51 -6.48
C VAL A 157 7.23 -7.29 -5.86
N ILE A 158 7.66 -6.87 -4.67
CA ILE A 158 8.59 -7.59 -3.81
C ILE A 158 7.78 -8.54 -2.95
N VAL A 159 8.06 -9.83 -3.07
CA VAL A 159 7.35 -10.91 -2.38
C VAL A 159 8.29 -11.54 -1.36
N ALA A 160 7.95 -11.41 -0.08
CA ALA A 160 8.63 -12.14 0.99
C ALA A 160 8.03 -13.54 1.11
N ILE A 161 8.90 -14.54 1.15
CA ILE A 161 8.56 -15.96 1.25
C ILE A 161 9.28 -16.61 2.43
N ALA A 162 8.69 -17.65 2.98
CA ALA A 162 9.28 -18.49 4.02
C ALA A 162 8.96 -19.97 3.73
N PRO A 163 9.75 -20.92 4.26
CA PRO A 163 9.40 -22.33 4.17
C PRO A 163 7.99 -22.60 4.72
N GLU A 164 7.23 -23.47 4.08
CA GLU A 164 5.90 -23.87 4.58
C GLU A 164 5.98 -24.49 5.98
N SER A 165 7.10 -25.18 6.28
CA SER A 165 7.39 -25.77 7.58
C SER A 165 7.78 -24.75 8.67
N ALA A 166 8.00 -23.47 8.31
CA ALA A 166 8.32 -22.43 9.29
C ALA A 166 7.15 -22.21 10.25
N THR A 167 7.48 -21.95 11.52
CA THR A 167 6.48 -21.57 12.53
C THR A 167 5.83 -20.24 12.18
N GLU A 168 4.66 -19.96 12.75
CA GLU A 168 4.00 -18.67 12.51
C GLU A 168 4.87 -17.47 12.95
N MET A 169 5.61 -17.58 14.05
CA MET A 169 6.58 -16.54 14.45
C MET A 169 7.67 -16.32 13.38
N GLN A 170 8.20 -17.38 12.79
CA GLN A 170 9.20 -17.28 11.73
C GLN A 170 8.61 -16.73 10.40
N LYS A 171 7.31 -16.96 10.14
CA LYS A 171 6.61 -16.32 9.01
C LYS A 171 6.37 -14.83 9.26
N MET A 172 6.12 -14.43 10.51
CA MET A 172 6.03 -13.00 10.89
C MET A 172 7.34 -12.23 10.64
N ASP A 173 8.51 -12.89 10.74
CA ASP A 173 9.80 -12.27 10.41
C ASP A 173 9.79 -11.63 9.01
N GLY A 174 9.16 -12.28 8.03
CA GLY A 174 9.01 -11.76 6.68
C GLY A 174 8.14 -10.50 6.61
N GLN A 175 7.12 -10.39 7.45
CA GLN A 175 6.28 -9.19 7.55
C GLN A 175 7.05 -8.03 8.19
N ILE A 176 7.84 -8.32 9.23
CA ILE A 176 8.72 -7.34 9.87
C ILE A 176 9.73 -6.81 8.84
N ALA A 177 10.41 -7.70 8.12
CA ALA A 177 11.39 -7.34 7.10
C ALA A 177 10.79 -6.46 5.99
N VAL A 178 9.57 -6.76 5.53
CA VAL A 178 8.86 -5.93 4.53
C VAL A 178 8.45 -4.58 5.11
N SER A 179 8.06 -4.50 6.38
CA SER A 179 7.73 -3.24 7.05
C SER A 179 8.95 -2.32 7.17
N GLU A 180 10.11 -2.86 7.55
CA GLU A 180 11.36 -2.12 7.61
C GLU A 180 11.81 -1.67 6.22
N LEU A 181 11.69 -2.54 5.21
CA LEU A 181 11.95 -2.19 3.82
C LEU A 181 11.07 -1.03 3.37
N GLU A 182 9.76 -1.04 3.68
CA GLU A 182 8.84 0.05 3.33
C GLU A 182 9.28 1.39 3.93
N ILE A 183 9.72 1.39 5.18
CA ILE A 183 10.21 2.61 5.85
C ILE A 183 11.54 3.08 5.24
N ALA A 184 12.39 2.15 4.79
CA ALA A 184 13.69 2.46 4.19
C ALA A 184 13.61 2.98 2.75
N LEU A 185 12.44 2.94 2.10
CA LEU A 185 12.30 3.41 0.71
C LEU A 185 12.73 4.86 0.56
N PRO A 186 13.47 5.23 -0.51
CA PRO A 186 13.70 6.62 -0.89
C PRO A 186 12.38 7.36 -1.14
N ASP A 187 12.41 8.69 -0.99
CA ASP A 187 11.18 9.48 -1.06
C ASP A 187 10.49 9.43 -2.43
N GLU A 188 11.22 9.21 -3.51
CA GLU A 188 10.69 9.07 -4.86
C GLU A 188 10.04 7.69 -5.13
N ILE A 189 10.35 6.68 -4.32
CA ILE A 189 9.78 5.35 -4.44
C ILE A 189 8.55 5.23 -3.55
N GLY A 190 7.45 4.85 -4.16
CA GLY A 190 6.20 4.56 -3.47
C GLY A 190 5.97 3.08 -3.30
N SER A 191 5.14 2.73 -2.33
CA SER A 191 4.75 1.35 -2.06
C SER A 191 3.30 1.23 -1.61
N PHE A 192 2.77 0.01 -1.72
CA PHE A 192 1.57 -0.42 -1.03
C PHE A 192 1.65 -1.90 -0.71
N TRP A 193 1.07 -2.30 0.42
CA TRP A 193 0.93 -3.70 0.79
C TRP A 193 -0.06 -4.40 -0.15
N CYS A 194 0.43 -5.36 -0.94
CA CYS A 194 -0.36 -6.10 -1.92
C CYS A 194 -1.03 -7.32 -1.26
N GLY A 195 -1.87 -7.07 -0.25
CA GLY A 195 -2.53 -8.13 0.54
C GLY A 195 -3.36 -9.09 -0.30
N PHE A 196 -3.91 -8.64 -1.42
CA PHE A 196 -4.65 -9.49 -2.35
C PHE A 196 -3.77 -10.59 -2.94
N LEU A 197 -2.56 -10.25 -3.39
CA LEU A 197 -1.61 -11.24 -3.88
C LEU A 197 -1.19 -12.20 -2.76
N THR A 198 -0.83 -11.65 -1.58
CA THR A 198 -0.44 -12.47 -0.43
C THR A 198 -1.51 -13.51 -0.10
N GLY A 199 -2.76 -13.08 0.10
CA GLY A 199 -3.86 -13.98 0.44
C GLY A 199 -4.20 -14.99 -0.65
N ALA A 200 -4.12 -14.60 -1.92
CA ALA A 200 -4.37 -15.51 -3.04
C ALA A 200 -3.25 -16.56 -3.18
N ALA A 201 -1.99 -16.14 -3.09
CA ALA A 201 -0.84 -17.03 -3.22
C ALA A 201 -0.73 -18.03 -2.05
N GLN A 202 -1.14 -17.65 -0.85
CA GLN A 202 -1.21 -18.58 0.29
C GLN A 202 -2.19 -19.72 0.04
N LYS A 203 -3.30 -19.44 -0.63
CA LYS A 203 -4.40 -20.39 -0.85
C LYS A 203 -4.31 -21.16 -2.16
N ASN A 204 -3.56 -20.65 -3.15
CA ASN A 204 -3.52 -21.22 -4.49
C ASN A 204 -2.08 -21.53 -4.93
N PRO A 205 -1.70 -22.84 -4.98
CA PRO A 205 -0.39 -23.26 -5.44
C PRO A 205 -0.08 -22.87 -6.88
N ASP A 206 -1.09 -22.77 -7.76
CA ASP A 206 -0.86 -22.41 -9.16
C ASP A 206 -0.38 -20.97 -9.31
N ILE A 207 -0.86 -20.07 -8.45
CA ILE A 207 -0.34 -18.69 -8.41
C ILE A 207 1.14 -18.70 -7.98
N ARG A 208 1.49 -19.49 -6.95
CA ARG A 208 2.90 -19.62 -6.52
C ARG A 208 3.78 -20.18 -7.63
N LYS A 209 3.30 -21.20 -8.35
CA LYS A 209 4.01 -21.79 -9.50
C LYS A 209 4.21 -20.76 -10.63
N GLN A 210 3.19 -19.97 -10.97
CA GLN A 210 3.29 -18.94 -11.99
C GLN A 210 4.25 -17.79 -11.59
N MET A 211 4.41 -17.52 -10.30
CA MET A 211 5.44 -16.61 -9.76
C MET A 211 6.83 -17.27 -9.69
N ASN A 212 6.95 -18.52 -10.08
CA ASN A 212 8.21 -19.30 -10.01
C ASN A 212 8.80 -19.31 -8.60
N LEU A 213 7.96 -19.48 -7.57
CA LEU A 213 8.45 -19.61 -6.19
C LEU A 213 9.14 -20.95 -6.00
N PRO A 214 10.17 -21.02 -5.14
CA PRO A 214 10.80 -22.28 -4.76
C PRO A 214 9.77 -23.25 -4.16
N GLU A 215 9.91 -24.54 -4.47
CA GLU A 215 9.07 -25.58 -3.89
C GLU A 215 9.20 -25.62 -2.36
N GLY A 216 8.12 -25.86 -1.65
CA GLY A 216 8.08 -25.87 -0.18
C GLY A 216 8.10 -24.48 0.47
N PHE A 217 7.93 -23.40 -0.32
CA PHE A 217 7.82 -22.03 0.19
C PHE A 217 6.40 -21.47 0.04
N THR A 218 6.02 -20.64 1.00
CA THR A 218 4.76 -19.88 0.97
C THR A 218 5.01 -18.38 1.01
N VAL A 219 4.06 -17.60 0.52
CA VAL A 219 4.10 -16.12 0.59
C VAL A 219 3.71 -15.68 1.98
N VAL A 220 4.51 -14.80 2.60
CA VAL A 220 4.22 -14.24 3.93
C VAL A 220 3.85 -12.77 3.88
N ALA A 221 4.39 -12.04 2.91
CA ALA A 221 4.02 -10.64 2.63
C ALA A 221 4.33 -10.28 1.17
N SER A 222 3.67 -9.24 0.65
CA SER A 222 4.03 -8.68 -0.65
C SER A 222 3.82 -7.18 -0.69
N LEU A 223 4.77 -6.47 -1.31
CA LEU A 223 4.84 -5.03 -1.41
C LEU A 223 4.95 -4.61 -2.88
N GLY A 224 3.91 -3.93 -3.41
CA GLY A 224 4.00 -3.28 -4.71
C GLY A 224 4.87 -2.05 -4.61
N VAL A 225 5.82 -1.88 -5.54
CA VAL A 225 6.79 -0.78 -5.51
C VAL A 225 7.01 -0.19 -6.90
N GLY A 226 7.31 1.11 -6.95
CA GLY A 226 7.62 1.84 -8.19
C GLY A 226 7.90 3.31 -7.91
N THR A 227 8.35 4.05 -8.91
CA THR A 227 8.47 5.50 -8.82
C THR A 227 7.07 6.11 -8.67
N LYS A 228 6.89 6.98 -7.67
CA LYS A 228 5.60 7.66 -7.44
C LYS A 228 5.23 8.55 -8.62
N ASP A 229 3.98 8.49 -9.04
CA ASP A 229 3.36 9.43 -9.97
C ASP A 229 2.31 10.30 -9.27
N ILE A 230 2.52 10.53 -7.98
CA ILE A 230 1.64 11.30 -7.12
C ILE A 230 2.41 11.91 -5.96
N GLN A 231 1.99 13.10 -5.56
CA GLN A 231 2.50 13.76 -4.37
C GLN A 231 1.31 14.18 -3.48
N TYR A 232 1.36 13.79 -2.23
CA TYR A 232 0.38 14.22 -1.23
C TYR A 232 0.78 15.58 -0.64
N ALA A 233 -0.21 16.45 -0.45
CA ALA A 233 0.02 17.80 0.08
C ALA A 233 0.30 17.80 1.59
N ARG A 234 -0.20 16.80 2.32
CA ARG A 234 -0.10 16.73 3.78
C ARG A 234 -0.23 15.30 4.33
N PRO A 235 0.23 15.04 5.56
CA PRO A 235 -0.06 13.78 6.26
C PRO A 235 -1.55 13.64 6.60
N VAL A 236 -1.97 12.45 7.00
CA VAL A 236 -3.32 12.20 7.53
C VAL A 236 -3.25 12.12 9.04
N ILE A 237 -4.02 12.94 9.72
CA ILE A 237 -4.17 12.87 11.17
C ILE A 237 -4.84 11.55 11.53
N ARG A 238 -4.33 10.92 12.56
CA ARG A 238 -4.89 9.70 13.16
C ARG A 238 -5.25 9.97 14.61
N GLU A 239 -6.33 9.35 15.07
CA GLU A 239 -6.67 9.34 16.48
C GLU A 239 -5.60 8.59 17.30
N ASN A 240 -5.44 8.98 18.55
CA ASN A 240 -4.51 8.31 19.45
C ASN A 240 -4.91 6.85 19.65
N ILE A 241 -3.89 5.98 19.75
CA ILE A 241 -4.09 4.58 20.08
C ILE A 241 -4.36 4.47 21.58
N PRO A 242 -5.45 3.81 22.02
CA PRO A 242 -5.67 3.55 23.43
C PRO A 242 -4.54 2.71 24.02
N VAL A 243 -4.02 3.12 25.19
CA VAL A 243 -2.97 2.39 25.93
C VAL A 243 -3.45 2.17 27.34
N GLN A 244 -3.39 0.94 27.81
CA GLN A 244 -3.61 0.58 29.20
C GLN A 244 -2.26 0.28 29.87
N TRP A 245 -1.98 0.94 30.97
CA TRP A 245 -0.80 0.69 31.80
C TRP A 245 -1.18 -0.27 32.91
N ILE A 246 -0.42 -1.35 33.08
CA ILE A 246 -0.57 -2.34 34.17
C ILE A 246 0.80 -2.39 34.85
N GLU A 247 0.84 -1.90 36.10
CA GLU A 247 2.04 -1.85 36.94
C GLU A 247 2.02 -2.97 37.99
#